data_978c434ae63498ce1c00e1e74edad2fc
#
_entry.id   978c434ae63498ce1c00e1e74edad2fc
#
_cell.length_a   1.000
_cell.length_b   1.000
_cell.length_c   1.000
_cell.angle_alpha   90.00
_cell.angle_beta   90.00
_cell.angle_gamma   90.00
#
_symmetry.space_group_name_H-M   'P 1'
#
loop_
_entity.id
_entity.type
_entity.pdbx_description
1 polymer ?
#
loop_
_entity_poly.entity_id
_entity_poly.type
_entity_poly.pdbx_seq_one_letter_code
_entity_poly.pdbx_strand_id
1 'polypeptide(L)'
;MKVLFLGDYSGLHATVANTLRSLGHECVVVSDGSRCMDTKRDINLKRESGLVNSFRYLSRAFNLIRSFKGFDVVQIINPGFVHLRPDKLRYLFKTLKNRNGAVCLSLAGTDSFYAKSLLDTDLFRYSEYKVGSNPTPYALYNNQVINEWIAPGLMDYCRFVYDNIDGAVSAIYEYHIAAQNFIHDKPVVYGGIPVDIDALSFKPLKRESDSKVTILAGIKSEMTLFKGTDRLLTAAQAVELHHPDKCEVLIARDLPLTEYLNRLERADIILDQLYSYSPATNALQAMAMGKIAVSGGEPEFYDFLGESTLRPIINAVPNDNLLVEILESLVLSDASLLENLSSESRLFVEKHNDSRLVANNYLKAWEKMIK
;
A
#
# COMPACT_ATOMS: atom_id res chain seq x y z
N MET A 1 -25.28 -6.06 -2.27
CA MET A 1 -25.03 -4.61 -2.43
C MET A 1 -24.48 -4.36 -3.82
N LYS A 2 -24.75 -3.17 -4.35
CA LYS A 2 -24.17 -2.69 -5.62
C LYS A 2 -23.10 -1.65 -5.31
N VAL A 3 -21.86 -1.94 -5.64
CA VAL A 3 -20.69 -1.14 -5.24
C VAL A 3 -19.93 -0.63 -6.45
N LEU A 4 -19.60 0.68 -6.45
CA LEU A 4 -18.75 1.31 -7.44
C LEU A 4 -17.41 1.64 -6.80
N PHE A 5 -16.33 1.09 -7.34
CA PHE A 5 -14.95 1.44 -6.98
C PHE A 5 -14.36 2.40 -8.02
N LEU A 6 -13.92 3.58 -7.56
CA LEU A 6 -13.29 4.60 -8.42
C LEU A 6 -11.82 4.78 -8.07
N GLY A 7 -10.95 4.49 -9.02
CA GLY A 7 -9.50 4.40 -8.86
C GLY A 7 -9.08 3.07 -8.26
N ASP A 8 -7.80 2.75 -8.43
CA ASP A 8 -7.17 1.56 -7.84
C ASP A 8 -5.67 1.83 -7.62
N TYR A 9 -5.16 1.48 -6.45
CA TYR A 9 -3.74 1.53 -6.15
C TYR A 9 -3.28 0.13 -5.72
N SER A 10 -2.26 -0.39 -6.40
CA SER A 10 -1.64 -1.69 -6.13
C SER A 10 -2.62 -2.86 -6.07
N GLY A 11 -3.76 -2.78 -6.78
CA GLY A 11 -4.77 -3.82 -6.81
C GLY A 11 -5.71 -3.85 -5.60
N LEU A 12 -5.68 -2.84 -4.73
CA LEU A 12 -6.52 -2.76 -3.53
C LEU A 12 -8.02 -2.94 -3.87
N HIS A 13 -8.55 -2.05 -4.71
CA HIS A 13 -9.97 -2.09 -5.09
C HIS A 13 -10.30 -3.29 -5.98
N ALA A 14 -9.40 -3.66 -6.89
CA ALA A 14 -9.59 -4.81 -7.76
C ALA A 14 -9.73 -6.12 -6.96
N THR A 15 -8.88 -6.32 -5.95
CA THR A 15 -8.91 -7.53 -5.11
C THR A 15 -10.15 -7.55 -4.22
N VAL A 16 -10.47 -6.43 -3.54
CA VAL A 16 -11.71 -6.33 -2.74
C VAL A 16 -12.94 -6.60 -3.60
N ALA A 17 -13.04 -5.97 -4.79
CA ALA A 17 -14.17 -6.15 -5.69
C ALA A 17 -14.32 -7.60 -6.18
N ASN A 18 -13.20 -8.27 -6.51
CA ASN A 18 -13.24 -9.68 -6.91
C ASN A 18 -13.75 -10.58 -5.77
N THR A 19 -13.27 -10.36 -4.57
CA THR A 19 -13.73 -11.12 -3.39
C THR A 19 -15.21 -10.85 -3.08
N LEU A 20 -15.65 -9.59 -3.15
CA LEU A 20 -17.06 -9.24 -2.96
C LEU A 20 -17.98 -9.88 -4.01
N ARG A 21 -17.53 -9.99 -5.26
CA ARG A 21 -18.28 -10.71 -6.31
C ARG A 21 -18.46 -12.18 -5.97
N SER A 22 -17.42 -12.84 -5.43
CA SER A 22 -17.54 -14.24 -4.99
C SER A 22 -18.50 -14.40 -3.80
N LEU A 23 -18.74 -13.33 -3.03
CA LEU A 23 -19.73 -13.26 -1.96
C LEU A 23 -21.13 -12.82 -2.44
N GLY A 24 -21.36 -12.70 -3.75
CA GLY A 24 -22.67 -12.39 -4.34
C GLY A 24 -23.01 -10.89 -4.43
N HIS A 25 -22.02 -9.98 -4.31
CA HIS A 25 -22.24 -8.56 -4.48
C HIS A 25 -21.96 -8.11 -5.92
N GLU A 26 -22.69 -7.11 -6.40
CA GLU A 26 -22.41 -6.46 -7.69
C GLU A 26 -21.33 -5.39 -7.51
N CYS A 27 -20.22 -5.53 -8.20
CA CYS A 27 -19.11 -4.57 -8.13
C CYS A 27 -18.73 -4.06 -9.51
N VAL A 28 -18.45 -2.76 -9.62
CA VAL A 28 -17.88 -2.13 -10.82
C VAL A 28 -16.59 -1.43 -10.43
N VAL A 29 -15.49 -1.79 -11.08
CA VAL A 29 -14.16 -1.18 -10.86
C VAL A 29 -13.80 -0.31 -12.06
N VAL A 30 -13.57 0.98 -11.80
CA VAL A 30 -13.14 1.97 -12.79
C VAL A 30 -11.78 2.47 -12.40
N SER A 31 -10.74 2.17 -13.17
CA SER A 31 -9.37 2.59 -12.85
C SER A 31 -8.52 2.75 -14.11
N ASP A 32 -7.30 3.24 -13.94
CA ASP A 32 -6.25 3.23 -14.97
C ASP A 32 -5.43 1.93 -14.99
N GLY A 33 -5.74 0.97 -14.10
CA GLY A 33 -5.05 -0.29 -13.93
C GLY A 33 -3.83 -0.21 -13.01
N SER A 34 -3.78 0.80 -12.13
CA SER A 34 -2.66 0.99 -11.19
C SER A 34 -1.29 1.09 -11.93
N ARG A 35 -1.28 1.88 -12.99
CA ARG A 35 -0.12 2.14 -13.85
C ARG A 35 0.47 0.86 -14.48
N CYS A 36 1.68 0.45 -14.05
CA CYS A 36 2.39 -0.69 -14.63
C CYS A 36 1.92 -2.07 -14.14
N MET A 37 1.07 -2.13 -13.14
CA MET A 37 0.56 -3.41 -12.59
C MET A 37 -0.56 -4.01 -13.43
N ASP A 38 -1.21 -3.19 -14.27
CA ASP A 38 -2.33 -3.56 -15.13
C ASP A 38 -3.43 -4.38 -14.42
N THR A 39 -3.83 -3.88 -13.23
CA THR A 39 -4.81 -4.54 -12.38
C THR A 39 -6.17 -4.68 -13.08
N LYS A 40 -6.91 -5.75 -12.71
CA LYS A 40 -8.24 -6.02 -13.30
C LYS A 40 -9.20 -4.87 -13.04
N ARG A 41 -9.94 -4.47 -14.06
CA ARG A 41 -10.94 -3.41 -14.03
C ARG A 41 -12.06 -3.68 -15.03
N ASP A 42 -13.25 -3.21 -14.74
CA ASP A 42 -14.38 -3.32 -15.66
C ASP A 42 -14.36 -2.18 -16.69
N ILE A 43 -13.97 -0.99 -16.25
CA ILE A 43 -13.87 0.18 -17.11
C ILE A 43 -12.47 0.78 -16.99
N ASN A 44 -11.75 0.76 -18.10
CA ASN A 44 -10.43 1.37 -18.18
C ASN A 44 -10.56 2.90 -18.34
N LEU A 45 -10.05 3.67 -17.39
CA LEU A 45 -10.02 5.13 -17.40
C LEU A 45 -8.57 5.66 -17.37
N LYS A 46 -7.71 5.06 -18.16
CA LYS A 46 -6.32 5.50 -18.33
C LYS A 46 -6.27 6.83 -19.10
N ARG A 47 -5.46 7.76 -18.60
CA ARG A 47 -5.17 9.02 -19.25
C ARG A 47 -3.92 8.88 -20.11
N GLU A 48 -4.06 9.18 -21.39
CA GLU A 48 -2.95 9.24 -22.32
C GLU A 48 -2.38 10.66 -22.39
N SER A 49 -1.12 10.81 -22.79
CA SER A 49 -0.44 12.08 -22.96
C SER A 49 -0.95 12.84 -24.20
N GLY A 50 -0.80 14.17 -24.18
CA GLY A 50 -1.17 15.07 -25.27
C GLY A 50 -2.47 15.84 -25.05
N LEU A 51 -2.59 17.01 -25.68
CA LEU A 51 -3.72 17.93 -25.48
C LEU A 51 -5.06 17.31 -25.92
N VAL A 52 -5.11 16.71 -27.11
CA VAL A 52 -6.33 16.08 -27.65
C VAL A 52 -6.79 14.94 -26.74
N ASN A 53 -5.87 14.11 -26.28
CA ASN A 53 -6.16 13.02 -25.38
C ASN A 53 -6.62 13.51 -24.00
N SER A 54 -6.09 14.65 -23.53
CA SER A 54 -6.56 15.29 -22.31
C SER A 54 -8.01 15.76 -22.41
N PHE A 55 -8.44 16.33 -23.55
CA PHE A 55 -9.84 16.70 -23.80
C PHE A 55 -10.75 15.45 -23.89
N ARG A 56 -10.31 14.42 -24.62
CA ARG A 56 -11.03 13.15 -24.72
C ARG A 56 -11.19 12.51 -23.33
N TYR A 57 -10.13 12.48 -22.54
CA TYR A 57 -10.15 11.98 -21.17
C TYR A 57 -11.14 12.77 -20.30
N LEU A 58 -11.08 14.10 -20.34
CA LEU A 58 -11.99 14.98 -19.60
C LEU A 58 -13.45 14.66 -19.93
N SER A 59 -13.81 14.69 -21.22
CA SER A 59 -15.18 14.39 -21.70
C SER A 59 -15.62 12.99 -21.25
N ARG A 60 -14.74 11.98 -21.42
CA ARG A 60 -15.02 10.59 -21.04
C ARG A 60 -15.24 10.44 -19.54
N ALA A 61 -14.36 11.02 -18.70
CA ALA A 61 -14.47 10.96 -17.25
C ALA A 61 -15.77 11.65 -16.77
N PHE A 62 -16.12 12.82 -17.32
CA PHE A 62 -17.36 13.49 -16.98
C PHE A 62 -18.62 12.69 -17.37
N ASN A 63 -18.68 12.20 -18.60
CA ASN A 63 -19.82 11.41 -19.08
C ASN A 63 -19.98 10.11 -18.29
N LEU A 64 -18.85 9.42 -18.05
CA LEU A 64 -18.85 8.17 -17.30
C LEU A 64 -19.32 8.38 -15.86
N ILE A 65 -18.75 9.33 -15.12
CA ILE A 65 -19.12 9.58 -13.72
C ILE A 65 -20.58 10.04 -13.62
N ARG A 66 -21.04 10.85 -14.56
CA ARG A 66 -22.46 11.29 -14.62
C ARG A 66 -23.41 10.14 -14.95
N SER A 67 -22.97 9.05 -15.57
CA SER A 67 -23.80 7.88 -15.84
C SER A 67 -24.01 6.99 -14.61
N PHE A 68 -23.14 7.07 -13.62
CA PHE A 68 -23.23 6.26 -12.40
C PHE A 68 -24.35 6.77 -11.49
N LYS A 69 -25.33 5.89 -11.25
CA LYS A 69 -26.47 6.14 -10.37
C LYS A 69 -26.97 4.85 -9.74
N GLY A 70 -27.53 4.96 -8.54
CA GLY A 70 -28.18 3.83 -7.86
C GLY A 70 -27.21 2.78 -7.35
N PHE A 71 -25.95 3.13 -7.09
CA PHE A 71 -25.04 2.31 -6.30
C PHE A 71 -25.34 2.51 -4.82
N ASP A 72 -25.31 1.43 -4.04
CA ASP A 72 -25.45 1.51 -2.59
C ASP A 72 -24.25 2.21 -1.98
N VAL A 73 -23.05 1.90 -2.52
CA VAL A 73 -21.78 2.49 -2.10
C VAL A 73 -20.95 2.91 -3.31
N VAL A 74 -20.37 4.09 -3.23
CA VAL A 74 -19.27 4.55 -4.09
C VAL A 74 -18.02 4.65 -3.24
N GLN A 75 -17.05 3.78 -3.47
CA GLN A 75 -15.75 3.76 -2.78
C GLN A 75 -14.71 4.43 -3.68
N ILE A 76 -14.27 5.64 -3.32
CA ILE A 76 -13.19 6.34 -4.01
C ILE A 76 -11.84 5.98 -3.41
N ILE A 77 -10.81 5.76 -4.25
CA ILE A 77 -9.48 5.29 -3.80
C ILE A 77 -8.71 6.34 -3.01
N ASN A 78 -8.94 7.61 -3.32
CA ASN A 78 -8.22 8.77 -2.81
C ASN A 78 -9.05 10.02 -3.17
N PRO A 79 -8.88 11.19 -2.54
CA PRO A 79 -9.49 12.43 -3.03
C PRO A 79 -9.27 12.67 -4.53
N GLY A 80 -8.10 12.29 -5.05
CA GLY A 80 -7.77 12.33 -6.47
C GLY A 80 -8.24 11.10 -7.27
N PHE A 81 -9.49 10.65 -7.08
CA PHE A 81 -10.06 9.42 -7.65
C PHE A 81 -10.08 9.31 -9.17
N VAL A 82 -9.88 10.39 -9.91
CA VAL A 82 -9.57 10.44 -11.35
C VAL A 82 -8.57 11.58 -11.64
N HIS A 83 -7.82 11.49 -12.73
CA HIS A 83 -6.71 12.42 -13.04
C HIS A 83 -7.20 13.77 -13.56
N LEU A 84 -7.90 14.54 -12.69
CA LEU A 84 -8.43 15.86 -12.98
C LEU A 84 -8.02 16.89 -11.90
N ARG A 85 -8.18 18.17 -12.22
CA ARG A 85 -7.92 19.26 -11.26
C ARG A 85 -8.98 19.30 -10.15
N PRO A 86 -8.66 19.83 -8.97
CA PRO A 86 -9.55 19.90 -7.82
C PRO A 86 -10.95 20.50 -8.10
N ASP A 87 -11.05 21.54 -8.92
CA ASP A 87 -12.33 22.17 -9.29
C ASP A 87 -13.26 21.19 -10.03
N LYS A 88 -12.71 20.38 -10.94
CA LYS A 88 -13.45 19.36 -11.68
C LYS A 88 -13.82 18.17 -10.78
N LEU A 89 -12.89 17.74 -9.95
CA LEU A 89 -13.11 16.67 -8.98
C LEU A 89 -14.21 17.03 -7.99
N ARG A 90 -14.25 18.26 -7.50
CA ARG A 90 -15.32 18.75 -6.59
C ARG A 90 -16.71 18.64 -7.23
N TYR A 91 -16.83 19.00 -8.52
CA TYR A 91 -18.09 18.85 -9.25
C TYR A 91 -18.49 17.38 -9.41
N LEU A 92 -17.54 16.52 -9.79
CA LEU A 92 -17.80 15.08 -9.98
C LEU A 92 -18.14 14.40 -8.68
N PHE A 93 -17.46 14.74 -7.58
CA PHE A 93 -17.77 14.22 -6.24
C PHE A 93 -19.22 14.57 -5.84
N LYS A 94 -19.64 15.84 -5.98
CA LYS A 94 -21.04 16.24 -5.73
C LYS A 94 -22.03 15.47 -6.59
N THR A 95 -21.67 15.19 -7.85
CA THR A 95 -22.52 14.40 -8.76
C THR A 95 -22.69 12.97 -8.26
N LEU A 96 -21.60 12.32 -7.81
CA LEU A 96 -21.64 10.96 -7.22
C LEU A 96 -22.49 10.94 -5.95
N LYS A 97 -22.28 11.90 -5.05
CA LYS A 97 -23.00 12.00 -3.77
C LYS A 97 -24.52 12.17 -3.95
N ASN A 98 -24.93 12.95 -4.95
CA ASN A 98 -26.35 13.24 -5.22
C ASN A 98 -27.09 12.10 -5.94
N ARG A 99 -26.39 11.10 -6.50
CA ARG A 99 -26.98 10.08 -7.38
C ARG A 99 -26.85 8.66 -6.89
N ASN A 100 -26.11 8.47 -5.82
CA ASN A 100 -25.83 7.17 -5.22
C ASN A 100 -26.10 7.21 -3.72
N GLY A 101 -25.94 6.09 -3.06
CA GLY A 101 -26.01 5.97 -1.62
C GLY A 101 -24.77 6.56 -0.93
N ALA A 102 -24.12 5.80 -0.07
CA ALA A 102 -22.93 6.30 0.64
C ALA A 102 -21.75 6.53 -0.31
N VAL A 103 -21.01 7.64 -0.11
CA VAL A 103 -19.73 7.90 -0.75
C VAL A 103 -18.63 7.78 0.30
N CYS A 104 -17.82 6.73 0.17
CA CYS A 104 -16.79 6.36 1.12
C CYS A 104 -15.40 6.57 0.51
N LEU A 105 -14.43 6.92 1.35
CA LEU A 105 -13.04 7.14 0.97
C LEU A 105 -12.18 5.94 1.36
N SER A 106 -11.40 5.40 0.43
CA SER A 106 -10.23 4.61 0.81
C SER A 106 -9.09 5.54 1.16
N LEU A 107 -8.52 5.35 2.33
CA LEU A 107 -7.30 6.03 2.71
C LEU A 107 -6.15 5.18 2.15
N ALA A 108 -5.77 5.47 0.91
CA ALA A 108 -4.73 4.80 0.16
C ALA A 108 -4.02 5.79 -0.77
N GLY A 109 -2.69 5.74 -0.77
CA GLY A 109 -1.84 6.70 -1.48
C GLY A 109 -1.82 8.08 -0.81
N THR A 110 -0.93 8.93 -1.27
CA THR A 110 -0.71 10.26 -0.70
C THR A 110 -1.88 11.20 -1.04
N ASP A 111 -2.35 11.92 -0.05
CA ASP A 111 -3.18 13.12 -0.17
C ASP A 111 -2.60 14.25 0.71
N SER A 112 -3.24 15.41 0.70
CA SER A 112 -2.72 16.58 1.43
C SER A 112 -2.65 16.39 2.93
N PHE A 113 -3.60 15.68 3.53
CA PHE A 113 -3.62 15.47 4.98
C PHE A 113 -2.63 14.40 5.40
N TYR A 114 -2.51 13.33 4.61
CA TYR A 114 -1.46 12.35 4.84
C TYR A 114 -0.07 12.96 4.67
N ALA A 115 0.18 13.70 3.58
CA ALA A 115 1.45 14.41 3.38
C ALA A 115 1.80 15.35 4.54
N LYS A 116 0.81 16.08 5.06
CA LYS A 116 0.99 16.93 6.25
C LYS A 116 1.33 16.11 7.49
N SER A 117 0.68 14.97 7.70
CA SER A 117 0.94 14.07 8.83
C SER A 117 2.33 13.47 8.81
N LEU A 118 2.87 13.17 7.62
CA LEU A 118 4.23 12.66 7.46
C LEU A 118 5.32 13.67 7.83
N LEU A 119 5.00 14.95 7.87
CA LEU A 119 5.89 16.02 8.34
C LEU A 119 5.80 16.25 9.86
N ASP A 120 4.77 15.69 10.52
CA ASP A 120 4.55 15.84 11.96
C ASP A 120 5.45 14.88 12.74
N THR A 121 6.36 15.42 13.55
CA THR A 121 7.31 14.64 14.36
C THR A 121 6.68 13.97 15.56
N ASP A 122 5.55 14.48 16.04
CA ASP A 122 4.85 13.92 17.20
C ASP A 122 4.01 12.71 16.77
N LEU A 123 3.59 12.67 15.49
CA LEU A 123 2.79 11.58 14.96
C LEU A 123 3.64 10.38 14.51
N PHE A 124 4.73 10.64 13.79
CA PHE A 124 5.64 9.61 13.28
C PHE A 124 7.10 9.98 13.55
N ARG A 125 7.87 9.06 14.11
CA ARG A 125 9.31 9.23 14.33
C ARG A 125 10.10 9.39 13.02
N TYR A 126 9.61 8.72 11.98
CA TYR A 126 10.16 8.79 10.63
C TYR A 126 9.07 8.55 9.57
N SER A 127 9.35 8.99 8.37
CA SER A 127 8.55 8.79 7.17
C SER A 127 9.46 8.93 5.95
N GLU A 128 8.92 8.75 4.76
CA GLU A 128 9.64 9.07 3.52
C GLU A 128 10.06 10.55 3.43
N TYR A 129 9.51 11.44 4.26
CA TYR A 129 9.85 12.88 4.25
C TYR A 129 10.89 13.25 5.29
N LYS A 130 10.97 12.53 6.42
CA LYS A 130 11.87 12.89 7.54
C LYS A 130 12.30 11.68 8.37
N VAL A 131 13.40 11.83 9.09
CA VAL A 131 13.83 10.96 10.19
C VAL A 131 14.10 11.85 11.40
N GLY A 132 13.28 11.76 12.42
CA GLY A 132 13.23 12.77 13.46
C GLY A 132 12.92 14.14 12.85
N SER A 133 13.74 15.14 13.10
CA SER A 133 13.63 16.50 12.51
C SER A 133 14.37 16.67 11.17
N ASN A 134 15.13 15.66 10.71
CA ASN A 134 15.96 15.78 9.53
C ASN A 134 15.20 15.31 8.28
N PRO A 135 15.26 16.08 7.16
CA PRO A 135 14.66 15.65 5.91
C PRO A 135 15.40 14.43 5.33
N THR A 136 14.65 13.52 4.72
CA THR A 136 15.23 12.40 3.98
C THR A 136 15.81 12.86 2.63
N PRO A 137 16.67 12.05 1.96
CA PRO A 137 17.06 12.31 0.59
C PRO A 137 15.87 12.53 -0.36
N TYR A 138 14.79 11.77 -0.20
CA TYR A 138 13.57 11.96 -0.98
C TYR A 138 13.00 13.37 -0.79
N ALA A 139 12.86 13.83 0.44
CA ALA A 139 12.32 15.16 0.74
C ALA A 139 13.19 16.29 0.22
N LEU A 140 14.52 16.15 0.28
CA LEU A 140 15.46 17.13 -0.26
C LEU A 140 15.32 17.28 -1.78
N TYR A 141 15.21 16.17 -2.52
CA TYR A 141 15.08 16.20 -3.98
C TYR A 141 13.67 16.53 -4.46
N ASN A 142 12.63 16.26 -3.66
CA ASN A 142 11.24 16.43 -4.04
C ASN A 142 10.48 17.47 -3.20
N ASN A 143 11.18 18.42 -2.61
CA ASN A 143 10.58 19.45 -1.75
C ASN A 143 9.45 20.24 -2.47
N GLN A 144 9.60 20.49 -3.76
CA GLN A 144 8.54 21.12 -4.56
C GLN A 144 7.25 20.26 -4.58
N VAL A 145 7.38 18.98 -4.81
CA VAL A 145 6.23 18.04 -4.84
C VAL A 145 5.55 17.97 -3.47
N ILE A 146 6.32 17.94 -2.38
CA ILE A 146 5.79 17.96 -1.02
C ILE A 146 5.02 19.25 -0.75
N ASN A 147 5.59 20.41 -1.16
CA ASN A 147 4.92 21.71 -1.02
C ASN A 147 3.64 21.79 -1.86
N GLU A 148 3.60 21.15 -3.03
CA GLU A 148 2.38 21.04 -3.83
C GLU A 148 1.28 20.25 -3.13
N TRP A 149 1.63 19.14 -2.45
CA TRP A 149 0.68 18.36 -1.66
C TRP A 149 0.04 19.17 -0.53
N ILE A 150 0.81 20.00 0.18
CA ILE A 150 0.32 20.81 1.30
C ILE A 150 -0.09 22.23 0.88
N ALA A 151 -0.14 22.51 -0.43
CA ALA A 151 -0.59 23.81 -0.94
C ALA A 151 -2.06 24.09 -0.56
N PRO A 152 -2.40 25.34 -0.20
CA PRO A 152 -3.73 25.68 0.30
C PRO A 152 -4.88 25.20 -0.58
N GLY A 153 -4.76 25.30 -1.90
CA GLY A 153 -5.82 24.90 -2.83
C GLY A 153 -6.07 23.39 -2.86
N LEU A 154 -5.04 22.58 -2.74
CA LEU A 154 -5.18 21.12 -2.68
C LEU A 154 -5.66 20.66 -1.29
N MET A 155 -5.15 21.29 -0.24
CA MET A 155 -5.63 21.05 1.14
C MET A 155 -7.12 21.41 1.29
N ASP A 156 -7.57 22.53 0.70
CA ASP A 156 -8.99 22.93 0.71
C ASP A 156 -9.88 21.94 -0.05
N TYR A 157 -9.37 21.40 -1.15
CA TYR A 157 -10.07 20.32 -1.85
C TYR A 157 -10.14 19.02 -1.03
N CYS A 158 -9.04 18.60 -0.42
CA CYS A 158 -9.04 17.42 0.45
C CYS A 158 -9.98 17.61 1.65
N ARG A 159 -9.99 18.80 2.26
CA ARG A 159 -10.94 19.17 3.31
C ARG A 159 -12.38 19.00 2.83
N PHE A 160 -12.70 19.55 1.67
CA PHE A 160 -14.03 19.38 1.07
C PHE A 160 -14.42 17.90 0.93
N VAL A 161 -13.50 17.01 0.47
CA VAL A 161 -13.79 15.58 0.36
C VAL A 161 -14.04 14.97 1.72
N TYR A 162 -13.16 15.20 2.69
CA TYR A 162 -13.23 14.67 4.05
C TYR A 162 -14.52 15.10 4.77
N ASP A 163 -14.95 16.35 4.58
CA ASP A 163 -16.19 16.86 5.16
C ASP A 163 -17.46 16.28 4.53
N ASN A 164 -17.38 15.74 3.31
CA ASN A 164 -18.54 15.29 2.54
C ASN A 164 -18.63 13.78 2.30
N ILE A 165 -17.63 12.98 2.67
CA ILE A 165 -17.74 11.51 2.70
C ILE A 165 -18.66 11.03 3.82
N ASP A 166 -19.14 9.79 3.74
CA ASP A 166 -19.93 9.14 4.79
C ASP A 166 -19.04 8.36 5.76
N GLY A 167 -17.80 8.12 5.39
CA GLY A 167 -16.76 7.51 6.20
C GLY A 167 -15.56 7.09 5.36
N ALA A 168 -14.57 6.50 6.02
CA ALA A 168 -13.31 6.10 5.38
C ALA A 168 -12.86 4.70 5.80
N VAL A 169 -12.16 4.02 4.87
CA VAL A 169 -11.53 2.71 5.11
C VAL A 169 -10.03 2.83 4.81
N SER A 170 -9.18 2.62 5.81
CA SER A 170 -7.74 2.72 5.66
C SER A 170 -7.09 1.41 5.24
N ALA A 171 -6.12 1.49 4.32
CA ALA A 171 -5.40 0.34 3.82
C ALA A 171 -4.21 -0.08 4.71
N ILE A 172 -3.52 0.88 5.32
CA ILE A 172 -2.37 0.67 6.21
C ILE A 172 -2.51 1.47 7.50
N TYR A 173 -1.69 1.12 8.48
CA TYR A 173 -1.66 1.75 9.80
C TYR A 173 -1.46 3.27 9.73
N GLU A 174 -0.47 3.71 8.97
CA GLU A 174 -0.11 5.13 8.86
C GLU A 174 -1.24 5.98 8.29
N TYR A 175 -1.98 5.49 7.30
CA TYR A 175 -3.16 6.18 6.78
C TYR A 175 -4.27 6.27 7.82
N HIS A 176 -4.42 5.21 8.64
CA HIS A 176 -5.43 5.20 9.71
C HIS A 176 -5.13 6.26 10.75
N ILE A 177 -3.91 6.27 11.28
CA ILE A 177 -3.47 7.21 12.33
C ILE A 177 -3.52 8.65 11.81
N ALA A 178 -3.02 8.89 10.59
CA ALA A 178 -3.07 10.22 9.98
C ALA A 178 -4.51 10.74 9.84
N ALA A 179 -5.45 9.89 9.40
CA ALA A 179 -6.83 10.30 9.18
C ALA A 179 -7.58 10.66 10.46
N GLN A 180 -7.24 10.06 11.59
CA GLN A 180 -7.86 10.37 12.89
C GLN A 180 -7.67 11.83 13.31
N ASN A 181 -6.62 12.50 12.82
CA ASN A 181 -6.40 13.92 13.07
C ASN A 181 -7.30 14.85 12.24
N PHE A 182 -8.02 14.33 11.25
CA PHE A 182 -8.79 15.14 10.30
C PHE A 182 -10.24 14.70 10.12
N ILE A 183 -10.59 13.49 10.56
CA ILE A 183 -11.96 12.93 10.52
C ILE A 183 -12.37 12.62 11.97
N HIS A 184 -13.27 13.40 12.53
CA HIS A 184 -13.68 13.28 13.94
C HIS A 184 -15.15 12.81 14.10
N ASP A 185 -16.00 13.09 13.12
CA ASP A 185 -17.45 12.92 13.17
C ASP A 185 -17.99 11.80 12.30
N LYS A 186 -17.08 11.00 11.69
CA LYS A 186 -17.42 9.92 10.76
C LYS A 186 -16.61 8.66 11.06
N PRO A 187 -17.13 7.48 10.71
CA PRO A 187 -16.39 6.24 10.89
C PRO A 187 -15.08 6.24 10.06
N VAL A 188 -13.97 5.96 10.71
CA VAL A 188 -12.70 5.59 10.09
C VAL A 188 -12.41 4.15 10.52
N VAL A 189 -12.45 3.23 9.56
CA VAL A 189 -12.30 1.79 9.83
C VAL A 189 -11.01 1.29 9.19
N TYR A 190 -10.25 0.48 9.91
CA TYR A 190 -9.11 -0.22 9.31
C TYR A 190 -9.62 -1.38 8.46
N GLY A 191 -9.37 -1.34 7.17
CA GLY A 191 -9.69 -2.40 6.22
C GLY A 191 -8.57 -3.40 6.06
N GLY A 192 -7.35 -2.91 5.98
CA GLY A 192 -6.15 -3.67 5.63
C GLY A 192 -5.93 -3.75 4.11
N ILE A 193 -4.76 -4.25 3.71
CA ILE A 193 -4.44 -4.57 2.32
C ILE A 193 -4.93 -6.01 2.03
N PRO A 194 -5.78 -6.22 1.01
CA PRO A 194 -6.26 -7.55 0.66
C PRO A 194 -5.19 -8.35 -0.08
N VAL A 195 -4.95 -9.57 0.36
CA VAL A 195 -4.11 -10.55 -0.34
C VAL A 195 -4.99 -11.74 -0.72
N ASP A 196 -5.02 -12.07 -2.00
CA ASP A 196 -5.68 -13.28 -2.50
C ASP A 196 -4.73 -14.46 -2.22
N ILE A 197 -4.86 -15.02 -1.02
CA ILE A 197 -3.98 -16.10 -0.54
C ILE A 197 -4.15 -17.40 -1.31
N ASP A 198 -5.31 -17.60 -1.95
CA ASP A 198 -5.58 -18.82 -2.75
C ASP A 198 -4.89 -18.73 -4.13
N ALA A 199 -4.64 -17.52 -4.62
CA ALA A 199 -3.91 -17.30 -5.86
C ALA A 199 -2.37 -17.37 -5.70
N LEU A 200 -1.86 -17.36 -4.46
CA LEU A 200 -0.43 -17.37 -4.17
C LEU A 200 0.01 -18.73 -3.60
N SER A 201 0.90 -19.40 -4.32
CA SER A 201 1.44 -20.70 -3.86
C SER A 201 2.34 -20.50 -2.64
N PHE A 202 1.91 -21.04 -1.51
CA PHE A 202 2.73 -21.08 -0.30
C PHE A 202 3.80 -22.18 -0.44
N LYS A 203 5.05 -21.80 -0.32
CA LYS A 203 6.21 -22.68 -0.26
C LYS A 203 6.99 -22.35 0.99
N PRO A 204 6.77 -23.09 2.11
CA PRO A 204 7.53 -22.85 3.34
C PRO A 204 9.02 -23.02 3.04
N LEU A 205 9.82 -22.15 3.62
CA LEU A 205 11.25 -22.24 3.51
C LEU A 205 11.72 -23.58 4.14
N LYS A 206 12.58 -24.28 3.42
CA LYS A 206 13.29 -25.47 3.90
C LYS A 206 14.76 -25.28 3.56
N ARG A 207 15.59 -25.30 4.56
CA ARG A 207 17.00 -24.98 4.39
C ARG A 207 17.89 -26.17 4.73
N GLU A 208 18.82 -26.46 3.84
CA GLU A 208 19.99 -27.28 4.17
C GLU A 208 21.02 -26.43 4.92
N SER A 209 21.71 -27.01 5.86
CA SER A 209 22.65 -26.32 6.77
C SER A 209 23.71 -25.46 6.05
N ASP A 210 24.08 -25.82 4.82
CA ASP A 210 25.13 -25.16 4.05
C ASP A 210 24.60 -24.29 2.89
N SER A 211 23.27 -24.17 2.76
CA SER A 211 22.69 -23.32 1.71
C SER A 211 22.84 -21.83 2.04
N LYS A 212 23.13 -20.99 1.02
CA LYS A 212 23.15 -19.54 1.18
C LYS A 212 21.75 -18.99 1.39
N VAL A 213 21.64 -17.93 2.19
CA VAL A 213 20.42 -17.10 2.30
C VAL A 213 20.33 -16.21 1.07
N THR A 214 19.25 -16.31 0.34
CA THR A 214 19.01 -15.48 -0.85
C THR A 214 18.17 -14.26 -0.49
N ILE A 215 18.75 -13.07 -0.57
CA ILE A 215 18.10 -11.78 -0.27
C ILE A 215 17.71 -11.10 -1.57
N LEU A 216 16.42 -10.82 -1.79
CA LEU A 216 15.94 -10.11 -2.96
C LEU A 216 15.72 -8.63 -2.67
N ALA A 217 16.41 -7.76 -3.40
CA ALA A 217 16.16 -6.32 -3.46
C ALA A 217 15.30 -5.97 -4.70
N GLY A 218 14.01 -5.75 -4.49
CA GLY A 218 13.08 -5.27 -5.51
C GLY A 218 13.14 -3.75 -5.64
N ILE A 219 13.68 -3.23 -6.75
CA ILE A 219 13.93 -1.82 -6.94
C ILE A 219 13.09 -1.27 -8.10
N LYS A 220 12.25 -0.29 -7.81
CA LYS A 220 11.65 0.62 -8.78
C LYS A 220 12.46 1.91 -8.76
N SER A 221 13.20 2.20 -9.84
CA SER A 221 14.12 3.34 -9.88
C SER A 221 13.46 4.68 -9.50
N GLU A 222 12.22 4.91 -9.94
CA GLU A 222 11.44 6.10 -9.60
C GLU A 222 11.02 6.19 -8.13
N MET A 223 11.04 5.07 -7.39
CA MET A 223 10.60 4.98 -5.99
C MET A 223 11.75 4.70 -5.01
N THR A 224 12.98 4.65 -5.48
CA THR A 224 14.15 4.23 -4.69
C THR A 224 14.33 5.07 -3.43
N LEU A 225 14.37 6.39 -3.56
CA LEU A 225 14.51 7.30 -2.42
C LEU A 225 13.24 7.36 -1.55
N PHE A 226 12.07 7.23 -2.17
CA PHE A 226 10.78 7.22 -1.47
C PHE A 226 10.66 6.02 -0.52
N LYS A 227 11.05 4.83 -1.00
CA LYS A 227 11.02 3.61 -0.21
C LYS A 227 12.29 3.38 0.63
N GLY A 228 13.38 4.08 0.35
CA GLY A 228 14.70 3.83 0.97
C GLY A 228 15.33 2.50 0.54
N THR A 229 14.96 1.98 -0.63
CA THR A 229 15.50 0.69 -1.12
C THR A 229 16.96 0.74 -1.50
N ASP A 230 17.53 1.92 -1.76
CA ASP A 230 18.97 2.16 -1.91
C ASP A 230 19.72 1.81 -0.62
N ARG A 231 19.24 2.26 0.53
CA ARG A 231 19.84 2.00 1.84
C ARG A 231 19.72 0.53 2.23
N LEU A 232 18.54 -0.06 2.02
CA LEU A 232 18.31 -1.50 2.23
C LEU A 232 19.24 -2.36 1.36
N LEU A 233 19.39 -2.01 0.08
CA LEU A 233 20.32 -2.70 -0.83
C LEU A 233 21.79 -2.54 -0.36
N THR A 234 22.20 -1.33 0.03
CA THR A 234 23.55 -1.09 0.53
C THR A 234 23.86 -1.93 1.77
N ALA A 235 22.92 -2.03 2.70
CA ALA A 235 23.06 -2.88 3.89
C ALA A 235 23.18 -4.36 3.52
N ALA A 236 22.33 -4.87 2.61
CA ALA A 236 22.39 -6.26 2.16
C ALA A 236 23.72 -6.59 1.44
N GLN A 237 24.21 -5.68 0.60
CA GLN A 237 25.50 -5.85 -0.08
C GLN A 237 26.68 -5.83 0.89
N ALA A 238 26.62 -5.05 1.96
CA ALA A 238 27.62 -5.06 3.01
C ALA A 238 27.65 -6.43 3.72
N VAL A 239 26.48 -7.01 4.02
CA VAL A 239 26.38 -8.36 4.62
C VAL A 239 26.88 -9.43 3.65
N GLU A 240 26.54 -9.37 2.37
CA GLU A 240 27.06 -10.29 1.35
C GLU A 240 28.60 -10.23 1.26
N LEU A 241 29.17 -9.03 1.33
CA LEU A 241 30.64 -8.84 1.33
C LEU A 241 31.30 -9.41 2.58
N HIS A 242 30.67 -9.29 3.75
CA HIS A 242 31.19 -9.84 5.01
C HIS A 242 31.04 -11.36 5.06
N HIS A 243 29.98 -11.92 4.46
CA HIS A 243 29.63 -13.34 4.56
C HIS A 243 29.31 -13.95 3.17
N PRO A 244 30.26 -13.92 2.21
CA PRO A 244 30.02 -14.34 0.83
C PRO A 244 29.64 -15.83 0.68
N ASP A 245 30.00 -16.64 1.68
CA ASP A 245 29.65 -18.06 1.70
C ASP A 245 28.28 -18.35 2.36
N LYS A 246 27.65 -17.35 2.99
CA LYS A 246 26.40 -17.49 3.75
C LYS A 246 25.21 -16.86 3.07
N CYS A 247 25.37 -15.83 2.26
CA CYS A 247 24.28 -15.19 1.54
C CYS A 247 24.64 -14.77 0.12
N GLU A 248 23.61 -14.51 -0.66
CA GLU A 248 23.67 -13.86 -1.97
C GLU A 248 22.57 -12.80 -2.08
N VAL A 249 22.86 -11.70 -2.79
CA VAL A 249 21.91 -10.61 -3.03
C VAL A 249 21.46 -10.60 -4.49
N LEU A 250 20.17 -10.86 -4.71
CA LEU A 250 19.52 -10.74 -6.02
C LEU A 250 18.93 -9.34 -6.19
N ILE A 251 19.31 -8.65 -7.26
CA ILE A 251 18.80 -7.32 -7.55
C ILE A 251 17.77 -7.42 -8.68
N ALA A 252 16.52 -7.05 -8.40
CA ALA A 252 15.42 -6.96 -9.36
C ALA A 252 15.07 -5.49 -9.61
N ARG A 253 15.78 -4.84 -10.56
CA ARG A 253 15.60 -3.42 -10.88
C ARG A 253 14.73 -3.25 -12.11
N ASP A 254 13.60 -2.54 -11.96
CA ASP A 254 12.65 -2.19 -13.04
C ASP A 254 12.23 -3.36 -13.93
N LEU A 255 12.16 -4.55 -13.34
CA LEU A 255 11.81 -5.76 -14.08
C LEU A 255 10.30 -5.82 -14.39
N PRO A 256 9.92 -6.45 -15.50
CA PRO A 256 8.55 -6.90 -15.71
C PRO A 256 8.09 -7.81 -14.58
N LEU A 257 6.78 -7.76 -14.27
CA LEU A 257 6.22 -8.51 -13.13
C LEU A 257 6.57 -10.01 -13.17
N THR A 258 6.50 -10.64 -14.33
CA THR A 258 6.81 -12.07 -14.48
C THR A 258 8.26 -12.39 -14.09
N GLU A 259 9.21 -11.56 -14.51
CA GLU A 259 10.62 -11.75 -14.16
C GLU A 259 10.88 -11.47 -12.67
N TYR A 260 10.20 -10.47 -12.13
CA TYR A 260 10.24 -10.18 -10.69
C TYR A 260 9.74 -11.39 -9.88
N LEU A 261 8.60 -11.97 -10.25
CA LEU A 261 8.03 -13.14 -9.57
C LEU A 261 8.97 -14.35 -9.64
N ASN A 262 9.64 -14.59 -10.78
CA ASN A 262 10.64 -15.66 -10.90
C ASN A 262 11.82 -15.47 -9.93
N ARG A 263 12.25 -14.22 -9.69
CA ARG A 263 13.28 -13.94 -8.70
C ARG A 263 12.76 -14.07 -7.28
N LEU A 264 11.53 -13.64 -7.04
CA LEU A 264 10.86 -13.77 -5.76
C LEU A 264 10.71 -15.24 -5.33
N GLU A 265 10.41 -16.14 -6.27
CA GLU A 265 10.34 -17.58 -5.96
C GLU A 265 11.65 -18.13 -5.39
N ARG A 266 12.80 -17.64 -5.87
CA ARG A 266 14.13 -18.05 -5.43
C ARG A 266 14.59 -17.41 -4.13
N ALA A 267 13.98 -16.31 -3.72
CA ALA A 267 14.36 -15.57 -2.54
C ALA A 267 13.90 -16.26 -1.25
N ASP A 268 14.68 -16.11 -0.19
CA ASP A 268 14.31 -16.41 1.19
C ASP A 268 13.78 -15.16 1.90
N ILE A 269 14.48 -14.04 1.70
CA ILE A 269 14.21 -12.74 2.30
C ILE A 269 13.94 -11.72 1.21
N ILE A 270 12.97 -10.83 1.41
CA ILE A 270 12.73 -9.68 0.55
C ILE A 270 12.97 -8.37 1.29
N LEU A 271 13.56 -7.39 0.59
CA LEU A 271 13.68 -6.02 1.04
C LEU A 271 12.57 -5.18 0.39
N ASP A 272 11.65 -4.62 1.21
CA ASP A 272 10.48 -3.90 0.66
C ASP A 272 10.59 -2.39 0.84
N GLN A 273 10.55 -1.89 2.07
CA GLN A 273 10.58 -0.44 2.33
C GLN A 273 11.11 -0.12 3.73
N LEU A 274 11.75 1.08 3.84
CA LEU A 274 12.46 1.53 5.03
C LEU A 274 11.66 2.54 5.87
N TYR A 275 10.88 3.40 5.20
CA TYR A 275 10.26 4.56 5.85
C TYR A 275 8.80 4.32 6.22
N SER A 276 8.45 3.13 6.68
CA SER A 276 7.07 2.73 6.97
C SER A 276 6.97 2.01 8.32
N TYR A 277 5.86 2.18 9.00
CA TYR A 277 5.52 1.49 10.25
C TYR A 277 4.87 0.12 10.01
N SER A 278 4.24 -0.05 8.85
CA SER A 278 3.52 -1.26 8.48
C SER A 278 3.94 -1.78 7.09
N PRO A 279 3.73 -3.07 6.79
CA PRO A 279 4.09 -3.63 5.49
C PRO A 279 3.14 -3.14 4.39
N ALA A 280 3.66 -3.05 3.15
CA ALA A 280 2.86 -2.76 1.98
C ALA A 280 2.57 -4.03 1.15
N THR A 281 1.86 -3.86 0.03
CA THR A 281 1.39 -4.96 -0.82
C THR A 281 2.47 -5.95 -1.21
N ASN A 282 3.67 -5.47 -1.57
CA ASN A 282 4.76 -6.34 -2.01
C ASN A 282 5.25 -7.26 -0.87
N ALA A 283 5.46 -6.70 0.34
CA ALA A 283 5.83 -7.48 1.52
C ALA A 283 4.77 -8.54 1.85
N LEU A 284 3.49 -8.14 1.90
CA LEU A 284 2.40 -9.05 2.23
C LEU A 284 2.21 -10.18 1.21
N GLN A 285 2.36 -9.89 -0.09
CA GLN A 285 2.32 -10.93 -1.13
C GLN A 285 3.48 -11.91 -1.01
N ALA A 286 4.69 -11.42 -0.75
CA ALA A 286 5.85 -12.26 -0.52
C ALA A 286 5.71 -13.11 0.74
N MET A 287 5.23 -12.54 1.84
CA MET A 287 4.92 -13.26 3.08
C MET A 287 3.88 -14.35 2.86
N ALA A 288 2.85 -14.10 2.05
CA ALA A 288 1.86 -15.10 1.66
C ALA A 288 2.48 -16.28 0.91
N MET A 289 3.57 -16.05 0.18
CA MET A 289 4.35 -17.10 -0.49
C MET A 289 5.36 -17.79 0.42
N GLY A 290 5.48 -17.40 1.68
CA GLY A 290 6.42 -17.95 2.65
C GLY A 290 7.79 -17.27 2.65
N LYS A 291 7.89 -16.03 2.13
CA LYS A 291 9.13 -15.25 2.19
C LYS A 291 9.18 -14.43 3.47
N ILE A 292 10.39 -14.19 3.98
CA ILE A 292 10.63 -13.31 5.12
C ILE A 292 10.70 -11.87 4.61
N ALA A 293 9.90 -10.97 5.16
CA ALA A 293 9.89 -9.58 4.74
C ALA A 293 10.68 -8.69 5.69
N VAL A 294 11.63 -7.92 5.15
CA VAL A 294 12.28 -6.78 5.79
C VAL A 294 11.55 -5.52 5.33
N SER A 295 10.70 -4.99 6.19
CA SER A 295 9.76 -3.90 5.87
C SER A 295 9.36 -3.16 7.16
N GLY A 296 8.37 -2.27 7.12
CA GLY A 296 7.76 -1.72 8.32
C GLY A 296 7.10 -2.81 9.16
N GLY A 297 7.45 -2.87 10.42
CA GLY A 297 6.94 -3.84 11.41
C GLY A 297 7.07 -3.27 12.82
N GLU A 298 6.72 -1.97 12.99
CA GLU A 298 6.85 -1.28 14.27
C GLU A 298 5.93 -1.86 15.33
N PRO A 299 6.34 -1.83 16.61
CA PRO A 299 5.51 -2.29 17.72
C PRO A 299 4.11 -1.66 17.72
N GLU A 300 4.01 -0.38 17.39
CA GLU A 300 2.74 0.37 17.34
C GLU A 300 1.78 -0.20 16.30
N PHE A 301 2.27 -0.71 15.18
CA PHE A 301 1.44 -1.38 14.19
C PHE A 301 0.88 -2.69 14.71
N TYR A 302 1.69 -3.52 15.38
CA TYR A 302 1.23 -4.77 15.97
C TYR A 302 0.24 -4.52 17.12
N ASP A 303 0.52 -3.54 17.98
CA ASP A 303 -0.37 -3.18 19.08
C ASP A 303 -1.71 -2.66 18.55
N PHE A 304 -1.71 -1.89 17.46
CA PHE A 304 -2.91 -1.44 16.75
C PHE A 304 -3.74 -2.62 16.21
N LEU A 305 -3.11 -3.68 15.72
CA LEU A 305 -3.78 -4.90 15.28
C LEU A 305 -4.24 -5.78 16.45
N GLY A 306 -3.82 -5.50 17.69
CA GLY A 306 -4.00 -6.37 18.84
C GLY A 306 -3.16 -7.67 18.73
N GLU A 307 -2.03 -7.61 18.00
CA GLU A 307 -1.18 -8.76 17.75
C GLU A 307 0.02 -8.80 18.70
N SER A 308 0.00 -9.75 19.63
CA SER A 308 1.03 -9.86 20.66
C SER A 308 2.07 -10.98 20.41
N THR A 309 1.72 -11.98 19.61
CA THR A 309 2.51 -13.20 19.45
C THR A 309 3.07 -13.40 18.06
N LEU A 310 2.30 -13.11 17.03
CA LEU A 310 2.65 -13.35 15.62
C LEU A 310 3.26 -12.09 14.99
N ARG A 311 4.59 -11.93 15.12
CA ARG A 311 5.33 -10.72 14.68
C ARG A 311 6.47 -11.07 13.70
N PRO A 312 6.17 -11.68 12.52
CA PRO A 312 7.19 -12.22 11.62
C PRO A 312 7.91 -11.18 10.76
N ILE A 313 7.40 -9.94 10.70
CA ILE A 313 8.01 -8.90 9.86
C ILE A 313 9.29 -8.42 10.54
N ILE A 314 10.38 -8.47 9.82
CA ILE A 314 11.65 -7.90 10.26
C ILE A 314 11.59 -6.40 10.10
N ASN A 315 11.51 -5.69 11.22
CA ASN A 315 11.32 -4.25 11.22
C ASN A 315 12.55 -3.51 10.69
N ALA A 316 12.40 -2.85 9.54
CA ALA A 316 13.42 -2.00 8.97
C ALA A 316 13.27 -0.57 9.49
N VAL A 317 14.25 -0.08 10.24
CA VAL A 317 14.30 1.31 10.72
C VAL A 317 15.37 2.11 9.97
N PRO A 318 15.23 3.42 9.80
CA PRO A 318 16.15 4.23 9.01
C PRO A 318 17.46 4.53 9.75
N ASN A 319 18.21 3.49 10.10
CA ASN A 319 19.54 3.48 10.71
C ASN A 319 20.42 2.46 9.98
N ASP A 320 21.44 2.93 9.23
CA ASP A 320 22.24 2.08 8.36
C ASP A 320 23.01 0.99 9.11
N ASN A 321 23.55 1.30 10.29
CA ASN A 321 24.28 0.31 11.10
C ASN A 321 23.33 -0.79 11.58
N LEU A 322 22.16 -0.40 12.09
CA LEU A 322 21.16 -1.35 12.56
C LEU A 322 20.60 -2.21 11.42
N LEU A 323 20.46 -1.66 10.20
CA LEU A 323 20.06 -2.45 9.04
C LEU A 323 21.07 -3.55 8.71
N VAL A 324 22.36 -3.26 8.77
CA VAL A 324 23.43 -4.27 8.57
C VAL A 324 23.35 -5.30 9.69
N GLU A 325 23.27 -4.90 10.95
CA GLU A 325 23.19 -5.81 12.11
C GLU A 325 21.98 -6.75 12.02
N ILE A 326 20.81 -6.24 11.67
CA ILE A 326 19.57 -7.03 11.52
C ILE A 326 19.72 -8.06 10.38
N LEU A 327 20.21 -7.64 9.21
CA LEU A 327 20.37 -8.53 8.07
C LEU A 327 21.47 -9.59 8.34
N GLU A 328 22.57 -9.20 8.98
CA GLU A 328 23.64 -10.11 9.36
C GLU A 328 23.15 -11.15 10.38
N SER A 329 22.36 -10.72 11.37
CA SER A 329 21.72 -11.63 12.34
C SER A 329 20.83 -12.65 11.66
N LEU A 330 20.04 -12.27 10.65
CA LEU A 330 19.21 -13.19 9.87
C LEU A 330 20.05 -14.18 9.06
N VAL A 331 21.07 -13.70 8.37
CA VAL A 331 21.96 -14.51 7.53
C VAL A 331 22.74 -15.55 8.36
N LEU A 332 23.13 -15.19 9.58
CA LEU A 332 23.87 -16.07 10.49
C LEU A 332 22.99 -16.90 11.42
N SER A 333 21.67 -16.76 11.33
CA SER A 333 20.75 -17.50 12.17
C SER A 333 20.66 -18.97 11.78
N ASP A 334 20.17 -19.78 12.70
CA ASP A 334 19.88 -21.18 12.43
C ASP A 334 18.76 -21.34 11.40
N ALA A 335 18.83 -22.40 10.61
CA ALA A 335 17.82 -22.71 9.59
C ALA A 335 16.40 -22.74 10.17
N SER A 336 16.25 -23.28 11.38
CA SER A 336 14.95 -23.37 12.08
C SER A 336 14.30 -22.00 12.34
N LEU A 337 15.07 -20.95 12.62
CA LEU A 337 14.54 -19.60 12.80
C LEU A 337 13.94 -19.09 11.48
N LEU A 338 14.66 -19.22 10.37
CA LEU A 338 14.18 -18.75 9.06
C LEU A 338 12.96 -19.57 8.59
N GLU A 339 12.94 -20.89 8.83
CA GLU A 339 11.78 -21.75 8.54
C GLU A 339 10.54 -21.36 9.35
N ASN A 340 10.73 -21.03 10.62
CA ASN A 340 9.66 -20.54 11.49
C ASN A 340 9.14 -19.18 11.01
N LEU A 341 10.02 -18.22 10.73
CA LEU A 341 9.65 -16.90 10.20
C LEU A 341 8.89 -16.99 8.86
N SER A 342 9.30 -17.92 7.99
CA SER A 342 8.60 -18.21 6.73
C SER A 342 7.17 -18.69 6.98
N SER A 343 6.99 -19.61 7.91
CA SER A 343 5.67 -20.16 8.26
C SER A 343 4.79 -19.10 8.95
N GLU A 344 5.36 -18.35 9.88
CA GLU A 344 4.69 -17.26 10.59
C GLU A 344 4.30 -16.11 9.64
N SER A 345 5.12 -15.81 8.63
CA SER A 345 4.82 -14.83 7.58
C SER A 345 3.51 -15.17 6.88
N ARG A 346 3.33 -16.42 6.47
CA ARG A 346 2.09 -16.91 5.86
C ARG A 346 0.91 -16.81 6.83
N LEU A 347 1.06 -17.26 8.04
CA LEU A 347 0.01 -17.23 9.08
C LEU A 347 -0.42 -15.80 9.40
N PHE A 348 0.53 -14.85 9.43
CA PHE A 348 0.22 -13.44 9.64
C PHE A 348 -0.68 -12.88 8.52
N VAL A 349 -0.36 -13.17 7.26
CA VAL A 349 -1.17 -12.71 6.12
C VAL A 349 -2.54 -13.36 6.13
N GLU A 350 -2.65 -14.65 6.42
CA GLU A 350 -3.94 -15.35 6.56
C GLU A 350 -4.81 -14.74 7.65
N LYS A 351 -4.21 -14.37 8.78
CA LYS A 351 -4.92 -13.81 9.93
C LYS A 351 -5.37 -12.36 9.74
N HIS A 352 -4.57 -11.52 9.03
CA HIS A 352 -4.78 -10.08 9.01
C HIS A 352 -5.07 -9.51 7.61
N ASN A 353 -4.71 -10.22 6.52
CA ASN A 353 -4.73 -9.69 5.16
C ASN A 353 -5.44 -10.59 4.14
N ASP A 354 -5.99 -11.75 4.54
CA ASP A 354 -6.82 -12.55 3.63
C ASP A 354 -7.88 -11.65 2.99
N SER A 355 -7.97 -11.70 1.67
CA SER A 355 -8.91 -10.86 0.90
C SER A 355 -10.36 -11.00 1.35
N ARG A 356 -10.74 -12.18 1.88
CA ARG A 356 -12.07 -12.44 2.46
C ARG A 356 -12.29 -11.67 3.76
N LEU A 357 -11.28 -11.64 4.62
CA LEU A 357 -11.30 -10.85 5.84
C LEU A 357 -11.41 -9.35 5.52
N VAL A 358 -10.54 -8.86 4.61
CA VAL A 358 -10.54 -7.46 4.20
C VAL A 358 -11.86 -7.06 3.55
N ALA A 359 -12.43 -7.89 2.65
CA ALA A 359 -13.74 -7.64 2.06
C ALA A 359 -14.85 -7.55 3.12
N ASN A 360 -14.81 -8.41 4.14
CA ASN A 360 -15.75 -8.34 5.27
C ASN A 360 -15.54 -7.07 6.12
N ASN A 361 -14.31 -6.59 6.28
CA ASN A 361 -14.05 -5.32 6.96
C ASN A 361 -14.67 -4.15 6.18
N TYR A 362 -14.60 -4.16 4.85
CA TYR A 362 -15.27 -3.17 4.00
C TYR A 362 -16.80 -3.24 4.17
N LEU A 363 -17.41 -4.44 4.15
CA LEU A 363 -18.84 -4.61 4.38
C LEU A 363 -19.27 -4.04 5.73
N LYS A 364 -18.61 -4.41 6.81
CA LYS A 364 -18.86 -3.90 8.16
C LYS A 364 -18.67 -2.38 8.27
N ALA A 365 -17.69 -1.82 7.54
CA ALA A 365 -17.50 -0.39 7.48
C ALA A 365 -18.68 0.30 6.80
N TRP A 366 -19.11 -0.20 5.65
CA TRP A 366 -20.25 0.37 4.90
C TRP A 366 -21.57 0.27 5.67
N GLU A 367 -21.81 -0.79 6.42
CA GLU A 367 -22.98 -0.91 7.31
C GLU A 367 -23.07 0.25 8.32
N LYS A 368 -21.94 0.79 8.77
CA LYS A 368 -21.89 1.95 9.65
C LYS A 368 -22.04 3.29 8.91
N MET A 369 -21.85 3.31 7.59
CA MET A 369 -21.82 4.52 6.74
C MET A 369 -23.10 4.70 5.90
N ILE A 370 -23.80 3.61 5.60
CA ILE A 370 -25.09 3.65 4.92
C ILE A 370 -26.16 4.05 5.94
N LYS A 371 -26.90 5.11 5.63
CA LYS A 371 -28.01 5.61 6.46
C LYS A 371 -29.33 4.96 6.09
#